data_1f95ba121087770c799d37e86fb7856d
#
_entry.id   1f95ba121087770c799d37e86fb7856d
#
_cell.length_a   1.000
_cell.length_b   1.000
_cell.length_c   1.000
_cell.angle_alpha   90.00
_cell.angle_beta   90.00
_cell.angle_gamma   90.00
#
_symmetry.space_group_name_H-M   'P 1'
#
loop_
_entity.id
_entity.type
_entity.pdbx_description
1 polymer ?
#
loop_
_entity_poly.entity_id
_entity_poly.type
_entity_poly.pdbx_seq_one_letter_code
_entity_poly.pdbx_strand_id
1 'polypeptide(L)'
;LERRWRRLAGLLLKGLASYRQSVRQEALQILGERIFASQTLSYEGKAALFTLMAKKILFLLGEQPEQELSFFYTAAALSHIYRFIVSYQIESGDFPFYMPGRAAFFPGTFDPFSLSHKGIVQEIRDLGMEVYLAIDEFSWSKKAQPSLVRRQIVSMSVADEFDVYLFPHDIPVNLATPEDLDRLREVFSGRELYLAVGSDVVANASSYKAAPVPGSVHSMNHIVFRRSSDAEGREIDADLGCISGRIIQLQLPTHLEDISSTRIRENIDLGRDISTLIDPVVQDFIYRNSLYLREPQYKRILRAGDLEFSHISQPDRHLWEELTEVPLQGREQPPEIDPRDGLCILRDAGSRPWVLGFLTLRTVNSGGLYEALGDTELADYVRKHTAGRVQLLTGLYTARGSSGSYDVGQLLMTEAL
;
A
#
# COMPACT_ATOMS: atom_id res chain seq x y z
N LEU A 1 32.17 2.02 14.84
CA LEU A 1 31.59 0.67 14.72
C LEU A 1 30.07 0.79 14.46
N GLU A 2 29.35 1.54 15.25
CA GLU A 2 27.89 1.72 15.15
C GLU A 2 27.41 2.21 13.77
N ARG A 3 28.07 3.19 13.17
CA ARG A 3 27.74 3.69 11.84
C ARG A 3 27.85 2.62 10.75
N ARG A 4 28.81 1.68 10.88
CA ARG A 4 28.97 0.55 9.95
C ARG A 4 27.84 -0.46 10.11
N TRP A 5 27.44 -0.75 11.35
CA TRP A 5 26.34 -1.66 11.65
C TRP A 5 25.01 -1.11 11.13
N ARG A 6 24.73 0.17 11.34
CA ARG A 6 23.51 0.83 10.81
C ARG A 6 23.47 0.76 9.29
N ARG A 7 24.61 0.98 8.61
CA ARG A 7 24.69 0.87 7.15
C ARG A 7 24.44 -0.56 6.66
N LEU A 8 25.03 -1.56 7.30
CA LEU A 8 24.82 -2.97 6.98
C LEU A 8 23.35 -3.35 7.19
N ALA A 9 22.80 -2.99 8.33
CA ALA A 9 21.39 -3.22 8.64
C ALA A 9 20.46 -2.58 7.61
N GLY A 10 20.70 -1.33 7.21
CA GLY A 10 19.93 -0.64 6.17
C GLY A 10 19.98 -1.36 4.82
N LEU A 11 21.14 -1.86 4.40
CA LEU A 11 21.27 -2.65 3.16
C LEU A 11 20.48 -3.96 3.21
N LEU A 12 20.54 -4.68 4.34
CA LEU A 12 19.78 -5.91 4.52
C LEU A 12 18.29 -5.67 4.56
N LEU A 13 17.84 -4.61 5.22
CA LEU A 13 16.43 -4.23 5.25
C LEU A 13 15.91 -3.83 3.86
N LYS A 14 16.71 -3.13 3.05
CA LYS A 14 16.39 -2.88 1.63
C LYS A 14 16.29 -4.18 0.83
N GLY A 15 17.18 -5.13 1.09
CA GLY A 15 17.10 -6.46 0.50
C GLY A 15 15.81 -7.18 0.87
N LEU A 16 15.40 -7.14 2.14
CA LEU A 16 14.14 -7.73 2.62
C LEU A 16 12.90 -7.08 2.01
N ALA A 17 12.92 -5.77 1.78
CA ALA A 17 11.83 -5.03 1.15
C ALA A 17 11.79 -5.17 -0.38
N SER A 18 12.80 -5.78 -1.00
CA SER A 18 12.89 -5.88 -2.46
C SER A 18 11.70 -6.61 -3.04
N TYR A 19 11.16 -6.12 -4.15
CA TYR A 19 10.14 -6.81 -4.93
C TYR A 19 10.67 -8.10 -5.61
N ARG A 20 12.00 -8.22 -5.77
CA ARG A 20 12.65 -9.40 -6.36
C ARG A 20 12.80 -10.49 -5.31
N GLN A 21 12.14 -11.62 -5.54
CA GLN A 21 12.18 -12.77 -4.62
C GLN A 21 13.60 -13.26 -4.32
N SER A 22 14.48 -13.36 -5.32
CA SER A 22 15.87 -13.81 -5.13
C SER A 22 16.66 -12.91 -4.18
N VAL A 23 16.46 -11.58 -4.27
CA VAL A 23 17.11 -10.62 -3.38
C VAL A 23 16.60 -10.74 -1.95
N ARG A 24 15.28 -10.95 -1.77
CA ARG A 24 14.70 -11.19 -0.44
C ARG A 24 15.24 -12.46 0.19
N GLN A 25 15.31 -13.55 -0.58
CA GLN A 25 15.84 -14.84 -0.11
C GLN A 25 17.29 -14.73 0.32
N GLU A 26 18.13 -14.06 -0.47
CA GLU A 26 19.53 -13.81 -0.13
C GLU A 26 19.64 -12.96 1.14
N ALA A 27 18.86 -11.91 1.29
CA ALA A 27 18.85 -11.08 2.50
C ALA A 27 18.42 -11.88 3.74
N LEU A 28 17.40 -12.75 3.63
CA LEU A 28 16.98 -13.66 4.71
C LEU A 28 18.05 -14.67 5.06
N GLN A 29 18.72 -15.26 4.08
CA GLN A 29 19.80 -16.19 4.30
C GLN A 29 20.98 -15.52 5.03
N ILE A 30 21.38 -14.32 4.60
CA ILE A 30 22.44 -13.56 5.28
C ILE A 30 22.04 -13.25 6.72
N LEU A 31 20.81 -12.80 6.96
CA LEU A 31 20.30 -12.56 8.31
C LEU A 31 20.36 -13.80 9.18
N GLY A 32 19.82 -14.92 8.73
CA GLY A 32 19.77 -16.16 9.49
C GLY A 32 21.16 -16.75 9.72
N GLU A 33 21.88 -17.07 8.65
CA GLU A 33 23.11 -17.86 8.71
C GLU A 33 24.34 -17.02 9.02
N ARG A 34 24.50 -15.85 8.38
CA ARG A 34 25.71 -15.05 8.48
C ARG A 34 25.73 -14.10 9.66
N ILE A 35 24.55 -13.73 10.19
CA ILE A 35 24.44 -12.86 11.36
C ILE A 35 24.06 -13.67 12.59
N PHE A 36 22.82 -14.16 12.68
CA PHE A 36 22.34 -14.73 13.94
C PHE A 36 22.89 -16.13 14.25
N ALA A 37 23.13 -16.98 13.25
CA ALA A 37 23.81 -18.27 13.44
C ALA A 37 25.34 -18.17 13.42
N SER A 38 25.92 -17.02 13.07
CA SER A 38 27.38 -16.84 12.96
C SER A 38 28.11 -17.15 14.28
N GLN A 39 29.24 -17.81 14.17
CA GLN A 39 30.18 -18.04 15.30
C GLN A 39 31.23 -16.92 15.41
N THR A 40 31.35 -16.07 14.40
CA THR A 40 32.38 -15.01 14.34
C THR A 40 31.90 -13.66 14.86
N LEU A 41 30.58 -13.42 14.87
CA LEU A 41 29.98 -12.21 15.44
C LEU A 41 29.84 -12.34 16.96
N SER A 42 30.27 -11.29 17.68
CA SER A 42 30.08 -11.26 19.13
C SER A 42 28.62 -11.23 19.53
N TYR A 43 28.32 -11.68 20.72
CA TYR A 43 26.96 -11.67 21.28
C TYR A 43 26.39 -10.25 21.36
N GLU A 44 27.21 -9.30 21.83
CA GLU A 44 26.83 -7.89 21.91
C GLU A 44 26.55 -7.29 20.52
N GLY A 45 27.35 -7.68 19.52
CA GLY A 45 27.14 -7.25 18.13
C GLY A 45 25.81 -7.77 17.55
N LYS A 46 25.48 -9.04 17.83
CA LYS A 46 24.17 -9.61 17.44
C LYS A 46 23.02 -8.94 18.17
N ALA A 47 23.15 -8.70 19.50
CA ALA A 47 22.13 -8.03 20.28
C ALA A 47 21.88 -6.60 19.80
N ALA A 48 22.94 -5.86 19.49
CA ALA A 48 22.83 -4.51 18.93
C ALA A 48 22.12 -4.50 17.56
N LEU A 49 22.43 -5.47 16.68
CA LEU A 49 21.71 -5.61 15.42
C LEU A 49 20.25 -6.02 15.62
N PHE A 50 20.00 -6.96 16.54
CA PHE A 50 18.64 -7.41 16.82
C PHE A 50 17.76 -6.27 17.34
N THR A 51 18.20 -5.53 18.35
CA THR A 51 17.46 -4.40 18.91
C THR A 51 17.19 -3.30 17.88
N LEU A 52 18.13 -3.08 16.95
CA LEU A 52 18.01 -2.10 15.88
C LEU A 52 17.01 -2.53 14.78
N MET A 53 16.95 -3.83 14.46
CA MET A 53 16.27 -4.32 13.26
C MET A 53 15.00 -5.12 13.54
N ALA A 54 14.79 -5.65 14.74
CA ALA A 54 13.75 -6.64 15.04
C ALA A 54 12.35 -6.19 14.57
N LYS A 55 11.90 -5.02 15.02
CA LYS A 55 10.60 -4.47 14.64
C LYS A 55 10.50 -4.22 13.14
N LYS A 56 11.61 -3.79 12.51
CA LYS A 56 11.69 -3.52 11.08
C LYS A 56 11.63 -4.81 10.24
N ILE A 57 12.31 -5.87 10.68
CA ILE A 57 12.26 -7.19 10.04
C ILE A 57 10.82 -7.70 10.04
N LEU A 58 10.15 -7.70 11.21
CA LEU A 58 8.78 -8.17 11.33
C LEU A 58 7.81 -7.36 10.46
N PHE A 59 7.96 -6.04 10.46
CA PHE A 59 7.20 -5.16 9.59
C PHE A 59 7.38 -5.52 8.10
N LEU A 60 8.62 -5.61 7.62
CA LEU A 60 8.90 -5.88 6.21
C LEU A 60 8.46 -7.28 5.78
N LEU A 61 8.53 -8.28 6.65
CA LEU A 61 8.02 -9.61 6.36
C LEU A 61 6.49 -9.65 6.32
N GLY A 62 5.82 -8.89 7.18
CA GLY A 62 4.37 -8.79 7.20
C GLY A 62 3.77 -8.05 5.99
N GLU A 63 4.53 -7.18 5.33
CA GLU A 63 4.07 -6.45 4.13
C GLU A 63 4.27 -7.26 2.82
N GLN A 64 4.79 -8.48 2.89
CA GLN A 64 5.05 -9.27 1.70
C GLN A 64 3.89 -10.21 1.37
N PRO A 65 3.55 -10.40 0.08
CA PRO A 65 2.57 -11.39 -0.30
C PRO A 65 3.05 -12.79 0.09
N GLU A 66 2.16 -13.58 0.66
CA GLU A 66 2.43 -14.97 1.02
C GLU A 66 2.68 -15.80 -0.24
N GLN A 67 3.87 -16.35 -0.36
CA GLN A 67 4.23 -17.34 -1.37
C GLN A 67 4.80 -18.56 -0.67
N GLU A 68 4.35 -19.76 -1.02
CA GLU A 68 4.77 -21.01 -0.37
C GLU A 68 6.29 -21.19 -0.28
N LEU A 69 7.02 -20.85 -1.33
CA LEU A 69 8.48 -20.94 -1.33
C LEU A 69 9.16 -19.93 -0.38
N SER A 70 8.60 -18.74 -0.22
CA SER A 70 9.16 -17.75 0.73
C SER A 70 8.95 -18.16 2.18
N PHE A 71 7.93 -18.95 2.50
CA PHE A 71 7.68 -19.46 3.84
C PHE A 71 8.88 -20.24 4.38
N PHE A 72 9.46 -21.15 3.61
CA PHE A 72 10.61 -21.98 4.09
C PHE A 72 11.85 -21.14 4.39
N TYR A 73 12.18 -20.17 3.54
CA TYR A 73 13.33 -19.28 3.77
C TYR A 73 13.08 -18.37 4.98
N THR A 74 11.89 -17.84 5.10
CA THR A 74 11.49 -17.01 6.24
C THR A 74 11.52 -17.82 7.53
N ALA A 75 10.96 -19.02 7.56
CA ALA A 75 10.96 -19.90 8.71
C ALA A 75 12.39 -20.29 9.15
N ALA A 76 13.29 -20.57 8.21
CA ALA A 76 14.68 -20.85 8.52
C ALA A 76 15.39 -19.65 9.19
N ALA A 77 15.25 -18.45 8.61
CA ALA A 77 15.83 -17.24 9.18
C ALA A 77 15.26 -16.91 10.56
N LEU A 78 13.94 -16.99 10.73
CA LEU A 78 13.27 -16.77 12.01
C LEU A 78 13.69 -17.80 13.07
N SER A 79 13.94 -19.06 12.68
CA SER A 79 14.47 -20.08 13.60
C SER A 79 15.85 -19.71 14.15
N HIS A 80 16.73 -19.17 13.31
CA HIS A 80 18.05 -18.70 13.75
C HIS A 80 17.94 -17.49 14.69
N ILE A 81 17.07 -16.55 14.36
CA ILE A 81 16.78 -15.38 15.20
C ILE A 81 16.20 -15.82 16.55
N TYR A 82 15.23 -16.74 16.54
CA TYR A 82 14.62 -17.28 17.77
C TYR A 82 15.64 -17.94 18.68
N ARG A 83 16.51 -18.81 18.13
CA ARG A 83 17.57 -19.44 18.92
C ARG A 83 18.50 -18.43 19.55
N PHE A 84 18.87 -17.38 18.80
CA PHE A 84 19.67 -16.29 19.33
C PHE A 84 18.95 -15.56 20.47
N ILE A 85 17.65 -15.24 20.31
CA ILE A 85 16.85 -14.58 21.35
C ILE A 85 16.88 -15.38 22.64
N VAL A 86 16.55 -16.68 22.56
CA VAL A 86 16.51 -17.57 23.74
C VAL A 86 17.88 -17.65 24.41
N SER A 87 18.95 -17.85 23.65
CA SER A 87 20.30 -17.91 24.19
C SER A 87 20.70 -16.60 24.86
N TYR A 88 20.42 -15.47 24.25
CA TYR A 88 20.73 -14.15 24.81
C TYR A 88 19.96 -13.89 26.11
N GLN A 89 18.68 -14.22 26.17
CA GLN A 89 17.86 -14.05 27.37
C GLN A 89 18.37 -14.90 28.54
N ILE A 90 18.83 -16.12 28.26
CA ILE A 90 19.42 -17.02 29.30
C ILE A 90 20.73 -16.44 29.84
N GLU A 91 21.60 -15.91 28.97
CA GLU A 91 22.94 -15.47 29.34
C GLU A 91 23.01 -14.03 29.84
N SER A 92 22.20 -13.14 29.27
CA SER A 92 22.32 -11.68 29.43
C SER A 92 21.05 -10.99 29.93
N GLY A 93 19.90 -11.67 29.99
CA GLY A 93 18.61 -11.13 30.37
C GLY A 93 17.88 -10.46 29.21
N ASP A 94 17.05 -9.47 29.52
CA ASP A 94 16.19 -8.83 28.55
C ASP A 94 16.93 -7.90 27.57
N PHE A 95 16.41 -7.81 26.35
CA PHE A 95 16.95 -6.87 25.36
C PHE A 95 16.59 -5.42 25.73
N PRO A 96 17.53 -4.48 25.61
CA PRO A 96 17.30 -3.07 25.87
C PRO A 96 16.59 -2.41 24.68
N PHE A 97 15.31 -2.71 24.48
CA PHE A 97 14.51 -2.02 23.47
C PHE A 97 14.19 -0.59 23.91
N TYR A 98 14.57 0.36 23.09
CA TYR A 98 14.16 1.76 23.26
C TYR A 98 12.86 2.02 22.49
N MET A 99 11.85 2.50 23.19
CA MET A 99 10.61 2.99 22.58
C MET A 99 10.53 4.50 22.75
N PRO A 100 10.52 5.29 21.67
CA PRO A 100 10.33 6.73 21.77
C PRO A 100 9.00 7.06 22.45
N GLY A 101 9.01 8.02 23.38
CA GLY A 101 7.80 8.51 24.06
C GLY A 101 6.87 9.33 23.16
N ARG A 102 7.31 9.61 21.93
CA ARG A 102 6.56 10.38 20.93
C ARG A 102 6.40 9.58 19.65
N ALA A 103 5.24 9.71 19.00
CA ALA A 103 4.93 9.10 17.72
C ALA A 103 4.32 10.12 16.77
N ALA A 104 4.64 10.03 15.49
CA ALA A 104 4.02 10.79 14.42
C ALA A 104 3.20 9.87 13.53
N PHE A 105 1.93 10.17 13.33
CA PHE A 105 1.06 9.53 12.37
C PHE A 105 1.01 10.41 11.11
N PHE A 106 1.49 9.88 10.00
CA PHE A 106 1.62 10.60 8.74
C PHE A 106 0.72 9.97 7.67
N PRO A 107 -0.52 10.43 7.53
CA PRO A 107 -1.42 9.98 6.48
C PRO A 107 -1.07 10.63 5.14
N GLY A 108 -1.21 9.87 4.07
CA GLY A 108 -1.00 10.40 2.73
C GLY A 108 -1.41 9.43 1.64
N THR A 109 -1.71 9.95 0.46
CA THR A 109 -2.02 9.12 -0.71
C THR A 109 -0.79 8.35 -1.18
N PHE A 110 0.42 8.95 -1.09
CA PHE A 110 1.72 8.35 -1.45
C PHE A 110 1.72 7.66 -2.83
N ASP A 111 1.32 8.37 -3.85
CA ASP A 111 1.07 7.83 -5.18
C ASP A 111 1.94 8.49 -6.29
N PRO A 112 3.24 8.15 -6.39
CA PRO A 112 4.04 7.33 -5.49
C PRO A 112 4.65 8.11 -4.31
N PHE A 113 5.18 7.38 -3.34
CA PHE A 113 6.02 7.93 -2.27
C PHE A 113 7.33 8.46 -2.86
N SER A 114 7.68 9.73 -2.59
CA SER A 114 8.80 10.45 -3.19
C SER A 114 9.94 10.68 -2.20
N LEU A 115 11.09 11.15 -2.71
CA LEU A 115 12.19 11.60 -1.85
C LEU A 115 11.81 12.80 -0.98
N SER A 116 10.86 13.63 -1.41
CA SER A 116 10.29 14.69 -0.55
C SER A 116 9.59 14.10 0.67
N HIS A 117 8.73 13.07 0.48
CA HIS A 117 8.10 12.36 1.61
C HIS A 117 9.14 11.72 2.52
N LYS A 118 10.19 11.10 1.94
CA LYS A 118 11.28 10.50 2.71
C LYS A 118 12.04 11.55 3.53
N GLY A 119 12.29 12.72 2.97
CA GLY A 119 12.91 13.85 3.69
C GLY A 119 12.06 14.31 4.88
N ILE A 120 10.74 14.46 4.70
CA ILE A 120 9.81 14.78 5.79
C ILE A 120 9.91 13.75 6.92
N VAL A 121 9.89 12.46 6.55
CA VAL A 121 10.00 11.37 7.51
C VAL A 121 11.31 11.44 8.30
N GLN A 122 12.43 11.76 7.63
CA GLN A 122 13.73 11.92 8.28
C GLN A 122 13.75 13.09 9.27
N GLU A 123 13.21 14.24 8.88
CA GLU A 123 13.09 15.41 9.77
C GLU A 123 12.23 15.10 11.01
N ILE A 124 11.11 14.39 10.87
CA ILE A 124 10.25 13.97 11.99
C ILE A 124 11.02 13.02 12.91
N ARG A 125 11.73 12.04 12.33
CA ARG A 125 12.52 11.09 13.10
C ARG A 125 13.65 11.78 13.87
N ASP A 126 14.28 12.79 13.28
CA ASP A 126 15.36 13.56 13.92
C ASP A 126 14.87 14.38 15.12
N LEU A 127 13.54 14.61 15.22
CA LEU A 127 12.91 15.11 16.46
C LEU A 127 12.79 14.03 17.56
N GLY A 128 13.26 12.79 17.31
CA GLY A 128 13.18 11.68 18.26
C GLY A 128 11.80 11.02 18.32
N MET A 129 11.08 10.95 17.21
CA MET A 129 9.76 10.31 17.10
C MET A 129 9.82 9.05 16.24
N GLU A 130 9.01 8.05 16.58
CA GLU A 130 8.64 7.00 15.63
C GLU A 130 7.63 7.54 14.62
N VAL A 131 7.76 7.18 13.35
CA VAL A 131 6.86 7.61 12.28
C VAL A 131 6.04 6.45 11.76
N TYR A 132 4.73 6.64 11.70
CA TYR A 132 3.78 5.68 11.15
C TYR A 132 3.09 6.27 9.93
N LEU A 133 3.40 5.71 8.76
CA LEU A 133 2.86 6.11 7.48
C LEU A 133 1.54 5.39 7.23
N ALA A 134 0.46 6.13 7.03
CA ALA A 134 -0.84 5.57 6.73
C ALA A 134 -1.23 5.88 5.28
N ILE A 135 -1.58 4.84 4.52
CA ILE A 135 -2.08 5.01 3.16
C ILE A 135 -3.51 5.51 3.24
N ASP A 136 -3.74 6.72 2.74
CA ASP A 136 -5.09 7.30 2.67
C ASP A 136 -5.92 6.59 1.60
N GLU A 137 -6.96 5.91 2.04
CA GLU A 137 -7.94 5.19 1.21
C GLU A 137 -9.23 6.00 1.03
N PHE A 138 -9.41 7.07 1.80
CA PHE A 138 -10.63 7.87 1.80
C PHE A 138 -10.61 9.02 0.79
N SER A 139 -9.53 9.21 0.06
CA SER A 139 -9.41 10.26 -0.96
C SER A 139 -10.07 9.82 -2.29
N TRP A 140 -11.38 9.76 -2.31
CA TRP A 140 -12.21 9.32 -3.45
C TRP A 140 -12.00 10.11 -4.76
N SER A 141 -11.39 11.30 -4.68
CA SER A 141 -11.22 12.20 -5.83
C SER A 141 -9.96 11.90 -6.66
N LYS A 142 -9.06 11.04 -6.20
CA LYS A 142 -7.79 10.77 -6.88
C LYS A 142 -7.80 9.37 -7.51
N LYS A 143 -7.58 9.30 -8.81
CA LYS A 143 -7.24 8.03 -9.49
C LYS A 143 -5.82 7.64 -9.06
N ALA A 144 -5.71 6.92 -7.95
CA ALA A 144 -4.45 6.45 -7.41
C ALA A 144 -4.23 4.96 -7.74
N GLN A 145 -2.99 4.49 -7.70
CA GLN A 145 -2.68 3.06 -7.75
C GLN A 145 -3.34 2.33 -6.58
N PRO A 146 -3.66 1.02 -6.72
CA PRO A 146 -4.21 0.23 -5.64
C PRO A 146 -3.42 0.36 -4.33
N SER A 147 -4.10 0.30 -3.19
CA SER A 147 -3.47 0.49 -1.88
C SER A 147 -2.31 -0.47 -1.63
N LEU A 148 -2.43 -1.74 -2.06
CA LEU A 148 -1.36 -2.73 -1.96
C LEU A 148 -0.10 -2.33 -2.72
N VAL A 149 -0.23 -1.77 -3.93
CA VAL A 149 0.90 -1.27 -4.72
C VAL A 149 1.56 -0.09 -4.03
N ARG A 150 0.76 0.86 -3.51
CA ARG A 150 1.26 2.02 -2.78
C ARG A 150 1.96 1.60 -1.47
N ARG A 151 1.39 0.64 -0.73
CA ARG A 151 2.03 0.04 0.45
C ARG A 151 3.40 -0.57 0.11
N GLN A 152 3.48 -1.33 -0.96
CA GLN A 152 4.74 -1.94 -1.41
C GLN A 152 5.78 -0.87 -1.78
N ILE A 153 5.37 0.19 -2.48
CA ILE A 153 6.24 1.33 -2.81
C ILE A 153 6.74 2.01 -1.54
N VAL A 154 5.86 2.29 -0.59
CA VAL A 154 6.24 2.94 0.68
C VAL A 154 7.18 2.04 1.47
N SER A 155 6.88 0.75 1.62
CA SER A 155 7.73 -0.18 2.38
C SER A 155 9.15 -0.29 1.81
N MET A 156 9.28 -0.34 0.47
CA MET A 156 10.59 -0.30 -0.20
C MET A 156 11.33 1.02 0.03
N SER A 157 10.61 2.16 -0.03
CA SER A 157 11.21 3.49 0.12
C SER A 157 11.77 3.76 1.51
N VAL A 158 11.12 3.22 2.55
CA VAL A 158 11.49 3.47 3.95
C VAL A 158 12.12 2.26 4.64
N ALA A 159 12.48 1.21 3.87
CA ALA A 159 13.05 0.00 4.43
C ALA A 159 14.30 0.25 5.28
N ASP A 160 15.17 1.15 4.85
CA ASP A 160 16.41 1.55 5.52
C ASP A 160 16.24 2.68 6.55
N GLU A 161 15.03 3.23 6.70
CA GLU A 161 14.74 4.25 7.70
C GLU A 161 14.30 3.57 9.01
N PHE A 162 15.16 3.62 10.02
CA PHE A 162 14.85 3.10 11.36
C PHE A 162 13.75 3.95 12.01
N ASP A 163 12.93 3.32 12.86
CA ASP A 163 11.81 3.96 13.55
C ASP A 163 10.73 4.53 12.61
N VAL A 164 10.63 4.00 11.38
CA VAL A 164 9.61 4.33 10.38
C VAL A 164 8.88 3.07 9.95
N TYR A 165 7.57 3.07 10.05
CA TYR A 165 6.71 1.91 9.79
C TYR A 165 5.48 2.31 8.99
N LEU A 166 4.86 1.35 8.29
CA LEU A 166 3.49 1.51 7.80
C LEU A 166 2.50 1.26 8.93
N PHE A 167 1.48 2.08 9.01
CA PHE A 167 0.35 1.83 9.92
C PHE A 167 -0.44 0.62 9.43
N PRO A 168 -0.96 -0.24 10.35
CA PRO A 168 -1.74 -1.41 9.98
C PRO A 168 -2.94 -1.03 9.08
N HIS A 169 -3.16 -1.80 8.02
CA HIS A 169 -4.22 -1.54 7.04
C HIS A 169 -5.61 -1.97 7.52
N ASP A 170 -5.66 -2.88 8.48
CA ASP A 170 -6.86 -3.37 9.14
C ASP A 170 -7.43 -2.37 10.19
N ILE A 171 -6.72 -1.28 10.43
CA ILE A 171 -7.17 -0.18 11.30
C ILE A 171 -7.39 1.07 10.43
N PRO A 172 -8.55 1.22 9.80
CA PRO A 172 -8.83 2.41 9.00
C PRO A 172 -8.92 3.65 9.89
N VAL A 173 -8.31 4.76 9.47
CA VAL A 173 -8.33 6.04 10.17
C VAL A 173 -8.77 7.14 9.20
N ASN A 174 -9.99 7.63 9.39
CA ASN A 174 -10.48 8.82 8.72
C ASN A 174 -10.32 10.05 9.63
N LEU A 175 -9.47 10.99 9.26
CA LEU A 175 -9.23 12.20 10.05
C LEU A 175 -10.46 13.11 10.22
N ALA A 176 -11.50 12.91 9.42
CA ALA A 176 -12.76 13.64 9.54
C ALA A 176 -13.68 13.04 10.63
N THR A 177 -13.39 11.85 11.13
CA THR A 177 -14.23 11.08 12.05
C THR A 177 -13.62 11.08 13.45
N PRO A 178 -14.25 11.74 14.46
CA PRO A 178 -13.71 11.80 15.82
C PRO A 178 -13.47 10.42 16.46
N GLU A 179 -14.34 9.46 16.20
CA GLU A 179 -14.23 8.09 16.71
C GLU A 179 -12.97 7.38 16.21
N ASP A 180 -12.55 7.63 14.96
CA ASP A 180 -11.31 7.08 14.42
C ASP A 180 -10.08 7.76 15.05
N LEU A 181 -10.18 9.05 15.35
CA LEU A 181 -9.12 9.78 16.06
C LEU A 181 -8.99 9.31 17.52
N ASP A 182 -10.09 8.99 18.18
CA ASP A 182 -10.05 8.42 19.52
C ASP A 182 -9.42 7.02 19.51
N ARG A 183 -9.79 6.17 18.54
CA ARG A 183 -9.13 4.87 18.33
C ARG A 183 -7.65 5.02 18.06
N LEU A 184 -7.25 6.03 17.27
CA LEU A 184 -5.85 6.32 17.01
C LEU A 184 -5.11 6.71 18.30
N ARG A 185 -5.73 7.52 19.19
CA ARG A 185 -5.17 7.84 20.50
C ARG A 185 -5.01 6.61 21.38
N GLU A 186 -5.96 5.68 21.34
CA GLU A 186 -5.90 4.42 22.08
C GLU A 186 -4.74 3.54 21.60
N VAL A 187 -4.54 3.41 20.28
CA VAL A 187 -3.41 2.64 19.69
C VAL A 187 -2.07 3.20 20.15
N PHE A 188 -1.96 4.53 20.32
CA PHE A 188 -0.75 5.19 20.79
C PHE A 188 -0.81 5.56 22.28
N SER A 189 -1.65 4.88 23.07
CA SER A 189 -1.78 5.17 24.50
C SER A 189 -0.42 5.10 25.23
N GLY A 190 -0.17 6.05 26.11
CA GLY A 190 1.12 6.19 26.80
C GLY A 190 2.22 6.91 26.01
N ARG A 191 1.91 7.38 24.80
CA ARG A 191 2.82 8.14 23.93
C ARG A 191 2.20 9.48 23.52
N GLU A 192 3.04 10.49 23.34
CA GLU A 192 2.59 11.76 22.78
C GLU A 192 2.46 11.64 21.26
N LEU A 193 1.23 11.68 20.76
CA LEU A 193 0.90 11.49 19.35
C LEU A 193 0.81 12.82 18.63
N TYR A 194 1.42 12.90 17.44
CA TYR A 194 1.36 14.02 16.51
C TYR A 194 0.81 13.59 15.16
N LEU A 195 -0.04 14.40 14.54
CA LEU A 195 -0.43 14.27 13.14
C LEU A 195 0.57 15.03 12.27
N ALA A 196 1.22 14.35 11.32
CA ALA A 196 2.11 14.98 10.36
C ALA A 196 1.33 15.29 9.07
N VAL A 197 1.22 16.56 8.71
CA VAL A 197 0.44 17.03 7.55
C VAL A 197 1.15 18.17 6.84
N GLY A 198 0.88 18.31 5.53
CA GLY A 198 1.31 19.47 4.77
C GLY A 198 0.46 20.70 5.10
N SER A 199 1.04 21.90 4.95
CA SER A 199 0.30 23.16 5.04
C SER A 199 -0.90 23.23 4.11
N ASP A 200 -0.78 22.66 2.90
CA ASP A 200 -1.85 22.55 1.93
C ASP A 200 -3.03 21.67 2.39
N VAL A 201 -2.78 20.66 3.20
CA VAL A 201 -3.81 19.81 3.81
C VAL A 201 -4.58 20.59 4.87
N VAL A 202 -3.89 21.33 5.73
CA VAL A 202 -4.54 22.17 6.75
C VAL A 202 -5.43 23.22 6.10
N ALA A 203 -4.96 23.88 5.04
CA ALA A 203 -5.70 24.90 4.32
C ALA A 203 -6.90 24.36 3.52
N ASN A 204 -6.82 23.12 2.98
CA ASN A 204 -7.76 22.68 1.96
C ASN A 204 -8.65 21.49 2.35
N ALA A 205 -8.23 20.63 3.29
CA ALA A 205 -8.99 19.44 3.62
C ALA A 205 -10.28 19.77 4.40
N SER A 206 -11.35 19.07 4.07
CA SER A 206 -12.69 19.26 4.68
C SER A 206 -12.69 19.06 6.20
N SER A 207 -11.84 18.15 6.71
CA SER A 207 -11.68 17.89 8.15
C SER A 207 -11.17 19.12 8.92
N TYR A 208 -10.32 19.96 8.31
CA TYR A 208 -9.81 21.19 8.89
C TYR A 208 -10.73 22.40 8.67
N LYS A 209 -11.54 22.38 7.61
CA LYS A 209 -12.55 23.42 7.34
C LYS A 209 -13.81 23.26 8.19
N ALA A 210 -14.03 22.07 8.75
CA ALA A 210 -15.13 21.83 9.67
C ALA A 210 -14.93 22.62 10.99
N ALA A 211 -16.02 22.99 11.65
CA ALA A 211 -15.93 23.66 12.95
C ALA A 211 -15.19 22.79 13.97
N PRO A 212 -14.26 23.36 14.77
CA PRO A 212 -13.58 22.62 15.82
C PRO A 212 -14.58 22.06 16.85
N VAL A 213 -14.57 20.75 17.04
CA VAL A 213 -15.35 20.07 18.07
C VAL A 213 -14.41 19.23 18.95
N PRO A 214 -14.78 18.92 20.21
CA PRO A 214 -14.00 18.03 21.05
C PRO A 214 -13.74 16.69 20.36
N GLY A 215 -12.52 16.19 20.41
CA GLY A 215 -12.12 14.94 19.73
C GLY A 215 -11.77 15.07 18.24
N SER A 216 -12.11 16.19 17.60
CA SER A 216 -11.77 16.43 16.19
C SER A 216 -10.26 16.58 15.96
N VAL A 217 -9.87 16.62 14.68
CA VAL A 217 -8.47 16.83 14.24
C VAL A 217 -7.83 18.06 14.89
N HIS A 218 -8.58 19.12 15.14
CA HIS A 218 -8.10 20.36 15.76
C HIS A 218 -7.59 20.17 17.20
N SER A 219 -8.00 19.12 17.89
CA SER A 219 -7.55 18.81 19.26
C SER A 219 -6.28 17.94 19.31
N MET A 220 -5.76 17.52 18.16
CA MET A 220 -4.53 16.74 18.07
C MET A 220 -3.28 17.64 18.09
N ASN A 221 -2.13 17.07 18.50
CA ASN A 221 -0.85 17.73 18.23
C ASN A 221 -0.49 17.56 16.76
N HIS A 222 0.18 18.56 16.18
CA HIS A 222 0.51 18.59 14.76
C HIS A 222 2.00 18.78 14.49
N ILE A 223 2.46 18.16 13.42
CA ILE A 223 3.67 18.52 12.71
C ILE A 223 3.24 19.03 11.35
N VAL A 224 3.42 20.33 11.10
CA VAL A 224 3.03 20.96 9.83
C VAL A 224 4.29 21.29 9.04
N PHE A 225 4.43 20.68 7.88
CA PHE A 225 5.55 20.99 7.00
C PHE A 225 5.15 21.95 5.89
N ARG A 226 6.01 22.95 5.70
CA ARG A 226 5.82 24.03 4.72
C ARG A 226 6.81 23.87 3.58
N ARG A 227 6.39 24.30 2.39
CA ARG A 227 7.26 24.56 1.25
C ARG A 227 7.57 26.05 1.19
N SER A 228 8.78 26.44 0.76
CA SER A 228 9.13 27.87 0.60
C SER A 228 8.28 28.58 -0.45
N SER A 229 7.71 27.83 -1.39
CA SER A 229 6.78 28.35 -2.39
C SER A 229 5.42 28.76 -1.83
N ASP A 230 5.09 28.35 -0.60
CA ASP A 230 3.87 28.77 0.11
C ASP A 230 4.03 30.24 0.57
N ALA A 231 4.27 31.15 -0.37
CA ALA A 231 4.62 32.56 -0.15
C ALA A 231 3.50 33.41 0.49
N GLU A 232 2.32 32.85 0.72
CA GLU A 232 1.19 33.47 1.37
C GLU A 232 1.11 33.12 2.88
N GLY A 233 2.25 33.25 3.57
CA GLY A 233 2.40 32.85 4.96
C GLY A 233 1.39 33.45 5.97
N ARG A 234 0.61 34.46 5.58
CA ARG A 234 -0.39 35.08 6.45
C ARG A 234 -1.70 34.28 6.53
N GLU A 235 -2.12 33.62 5.45
CA GLU A 235 -3.35 32.78 5.45
C GLU A 235 -3.11 31.48 6.21
N ILE A 236 -1.96 30.84 6.02
CA ILE A 236 -1.63 29.59 6.70
C ILE A 236 -1.54 29.76 8.22
N ASP A 237 -1.00 30.88 8.70
CA ASP A 237 -0.94 31.16 10.14
C ASP A 237 -2.34 31.36 10.75
N ALA A 238 -3.30 31.86 9.97
CA ALA A 238 -4.69 31.95 10.40
C ALA A 238 -5.35 30.59 10.49
N ASP A 239 -5.07 29.68 9.54
CA ASP A 239 -5.60 28.31 9.53
C ASP A 239 -5.04 27.47 10.69
N LEU A 240 -3.79 27.71 11.09
CA LEU A 240 -3.19 27.04 12.25
C LEU A 240 -3.82 27.50 13.59
N GLY A 241 -4.43 28.68 13.62
CA GLY A 241 -5.08 29.22 14.82
C GLY A 241 -6.29 28.41 15.31
N CYS A 242 -6.87 27.55 14.46
CA CYS A 242 -7.97 26.68 14.87
C CYS A 242 -7.49 25.39 15.58
N ILE A 243 -6.20 25.08 15.56
CA ILE A 243 -5.61 23.92 16.21
C ILE A 243 -5.31 24.24 17.67
N SER A 244 -5.93 23.51 18.58
CA SER A 244 -5.74 23.67 20.03
C SER A 244 -4.60 22.82 20.60
N GLY A 245 -4.12 21.82 19.83
CA GLY A 245 -2.97 20.99 20.19
C GLY A 245 -1.63 21.71 19.97
N ARG A 246 -0.53 21.06 20.35
CA ARG A 246 0.83 21.57 20.08
C ARG A 246 1.12 21.53 18.59
N ILE A 247 1.80 22.55 18.07
CA ILE A 247 2.19 22.62 16.67
C ILE A 247 3.71 22.70 16.58
N ILE A 248 4.31 21.78 15.82
CA ILE A 248 5.70 21.83 15.39
C ILE A 248 5.69 22.16 13.90
N GLN A 249 6.32 23.25 13.52
CA GLN A 249 6.45 23.64 12.13
C GLN A 249 7.81 23.16 11.61
N LEU A 250 7.81 22.42 10.50
CA LEU A 250 9.00 21.98 9.78
C LEU A 250 9.03 22.63 8.41
N GLN A 251 10.20 23.05 7.99
CA GLN A 251 10.43 23.55 6.65
C GLN A 251 11.10 22.45 5.80
N LEU A 252 10.55 22.17 4.64
CA LEU A 252 11.18 21.24 3.72
C LEU A 252 12.52 21.81 3.24
N PRO A 253 13.58 21.00 3.13
CA PRO A 253 14.79 21.41 2.44
C PRO A 253 14.48 21.82 1.00
N THR A 254 15.04 22.94 0.54
CA THR A 254 14.73 23.57 -0.76
C THR A 254 14.88 22.62 -1.94
N HIS A 255 15.86 21.72 -1.90
CA HIS A 255 16.07 20.71 -2.97
C HIS A 255 14.99 19.62 -3.05
N LEU A 256 14.11 19.51 -2.03
CA LEU A 256 13.01 18.55 -1.98
C LEU A 256 11.64 19.19 -2.26
N GLU A 257 11.57 20.53 -2.27
CA GLU A 257 10.30 21.26 -2.42
C GLU A 257 9.63 21.02 -3.78
N ASP A 258 10.43 20.93 -4.83
CA ASP A 258 9.95 20.70 -6.19
C ASP A 258 9.58 19.24 -6.49
N ILE A 259 9.80 18.33 -5.53
CA ILE A 259 9.50 16.91 -5.72
C ILE A 259 8.07 16.64 -5.28
N SER A 260 7.21 16.29 -6.23
CA SER A 260 5.83 15.89 -5.96
C SER A 260 5.47 14.59 -6.67
N SER A 261 4.50 13.84 -6.13
CA SER A 261 3.98 12.63 -6.78
C SER A 261 3.42 12.94 -8.17
N THR A 262 2.80 14.10 -8.37
CA THR A 262 2.29 14.54 -9.68
C THR A 262 3.42 14.71 -10.69
N ARG A 263 4.50 15.39 -10.31
CA ARG A 263 5.69 15.56 -11.17
C ARG A 263 6.34 14.22 -11.54
N ILE A 264 6.37 13.28 -10.59
CA ILE A 264 6.89 11.92 -10.86
C ILE A 264 6.02 11.23 -11.90
N ARG A 265 4.69 11.22 -11.74
CA ARG A 265 3.77 10.61 -12.71
C ARG A 265 3.87 11.25 -14.10
N GLU A 266 3.96 12.58 -14.18
CA GLU A 266 4.15 13.30 -15.44
C GLU A 266 5.48 12.94 -16.12
N ASN A 267 6.57 12.82 -15.34
CA ASN A 267 7.87 12.43 -15.90
C ASN A 267 7.84 10.98 -16.42
N ILE A 268 7.16 10.06 -15.72
CA ILE A 268 7.00 8.68 -16.18
C ILE A 268 6.23 8.65 -17.51
N ASP A 269 5.12 9.38 -17.61
CA ASP A 269 4.34 9.48 -18.84
C ASP A 269 5.13 10.02 -20.03
N LEU A 270 6.00 10.99 -19.76
CA LEU A 270 6.84 11.63 -20.77
C LEU A 270 8.14 10.85 -21.05
N GLY A 271 8.36 9.71 -20.38
CA GLY A 271 9.59 8.93 -20.49
C GLY A 271 10.83 9.66 -19.98
N ARG A 272 10.66 10.63 -19.05
CA ARG A 272 11.75 11.40 -18.44
C ARG A 272 12.33 10.66 -17.24
N ASP A 273 13.58 10.96 -16.91
CA ASP A 273 14.24 10.42 -15.72
C ASP A 273 13.58 10.86 -14.43
N ILE A 274 13.41 9.91 -13.49
CA ILE A 274 12.88 10.12 -12.16
C ILE A 274 13.88 9.71 -11.06
N SER A 275 15.11 9.39 -11.41
CA SER A 275 16.13 8.88 -10.48
C SER A 275 16.44 9.82 -9.31
N THR A 276 16.24 11.13 -9.50
CA THR A 276 16.42 12.15 -8.46
C THR A 276 15.16 12.47 -7.67
N LEU A 277 14.04 11.83 -7.99
CA LEU A 277 12.72 12.12 -7.41
C LEU A 277 12.20 11.00 -6.51
N ILE A 278 12.72 9.77 -6.68
CA ILE A 278 12.23 8.57 -6.01
C ILE A 278 13.39 7.63 -5.64
N ASP A 279 13.15 6.71 -4.71
CA ASP A 279 14.15 5.70 -4.34
C ASP A 279 14.49 4.79 -5.55
N PRO A 280 15.77 4.46 -5.80
CA PRO A 280 16.17 3.65 -6.95
C PRO A 280 15.51 2.27 -7.03
N VAL A 281 15.25 1.62 -5.89
CA VAL A 281 14.57 0.30 -5.85
C VAL A 281 13.12 0.46 -6.31
N VAL A 282 12.47 1.54 -5.90
CA VAL A 282 11.09 1.86 -6.29
C VAL A 282 11.03 2.26 -7.77
N GLN A 283 12.01 3.00 -8.28
CA GLN A 283 12.10 3.32 -9.70
C GLN A 283 12.15 2.06 -10.56
N ASP A 284 12.99 1.09 -10.22
CA ASP A 284 13.08 -0.19 -10.94
C ASP A 284 11.75 -0.97 -10.86
N PHE A 285 11.10 -0.97 -9.71
CA PHE A 285 9.77 -1.56 -9.52
C PHE A 285 8.70 -0.90 -10.41
N ILE A 286 8.64 0.42 -10.43
CA ILE A 286 7.69 1.20 -11.24
C ILE A 286 7.87 0.88 -12.72
N TYR A 287 9.11 0.92 -13.22
CA TYR A 287 9.37 0.68 -14.64
C TYR A 287 9.11 -0.76 -15.07
N ARG A 288 9.48 -1.73 -14.23
CA ARG A 288 9.23 -3.16 -14.55
C ARG A 288 7.75 -3.52 -14.56
N ASN A 289 6.97 -2.87 -13.71
CA ASN A 289 5.52 -3.10 -13.64
C ASN A 289 4.72 -2.08 -14.47
N SER A 290 5.40 -1.20 -15.20
CA SER A 290 4.79 -0.16 -16.04
C SER A 290 3.74 0.68 -15.31
N LEU A 291 4.00 1.01 -14.02
CA LEU A 291 3.10 1.78 -13.20
C LEU A 291 3.10 3.26 -13.60
N TYR A 292 2.02 3.96 -13.31
CA TYR A 292 1.85 5.42 -13.51
C TYR A 292 1.90 5.90 -14.95
N LEU A 293 1.68 5.03 -15.91
CA LEU A 293 1.46 5.46 -17.29
C LEU A 293 0.04 6.03 -17.41
N ARG A 294 -0.15 7.15 -18.12
CA ARG A 294 -1.47 7.77 -18.36
C ARG A 294 -2.43 6.80 -18.99
N GLU A 295 -1.91 6.05 -19.96
CA GLU A 295 -2.61 4.89 -20.46
C GLU A 295 -2.30 3.72 -19.54
N PRO A 296 -3.28 3.13 -18.86
CA PRO A 296 -3.11 1.89 -18.15
C PRO A 296 -2.35 0.90 -19.02
N GLN A 297 -1.55 0.03 -18.43
CA GLN A 297 -0.70 -0.91 -19.18
C GLN A 297 -1.49 -1.70 -20.23
N TYR A 298 -2.75 -2.02 -19.95
CA TYR A 298 -3.66 -2.64 -20.92
C TYR A 298 -3.97 -1.73 -22.12
N LYS A 299 -4.06 -0.40 -21.96
CA LYS A 299 -4.23 0.54 -23.08
C LYS A 299 -2.97 0.70 -23.93
N ARG A 300 -1.81 0.39 -23.41
CA ARG A 300 -0.55 0.38 -24.19
C ARG A 300 -0.43 -0.86 -25.06
N ILE A 301 -0.97 -1.98 -24.59
CA ILE A 301 -1.09 -3.23 -25.32
C ILE A 301 -2.28 -3.15 -26.27
N LEU A 302 -3.30 -2.39 -25.90
CA LEU A 302 -4.47 -2.01 -26.68
C LEU A 302 -4.10 -0.84 -27.58
N ARG A 303 -3.66 -1.10 -28.78
CA ARG A 303 -3.78 -0.07 -29.81
C ARG A 303 -5.26 0.30 -29.89
N ALA A 304 -5.58 1.58 -29.80
CA ALA A 304 -6.95 2.06 -29.92
C ALA A 304 -7.63 1.37 -31.12
N GLY A 305 -8.64 0.56 -30.85
CA GLY A 305 -9.36 -0.23 -31.83
C GLY A 305 -9.20 -1.74 -31.76
N ASP A 306 -8.24 -2.25 -30.96
CA ASP A 306 -7.99 -3.70 -30.94
C ASP A 306 -8.77 -4.45 -29.85
N LEU A 307 -9.27 -3.77 -28.80
CA LEU A 307 -10.08 -4.40 -27.74
C LEU A 307 -11.31 -3.58 -27.41
N GLU A 308 -12.40 -4.28 -27.13
CA GLU A 308 -13.70 -3.67 -26.78
C GLU A 308 -14.28 -4.35 -25.55
N PHE A 309 -14.66 -3.53 -24.55
CA PHE A 309 -15.46 -3.96 -23.42
C PHE A 309 -16.94 -3.71 -23.70
N SER A 310 -17.76 -4.71 -23.44
CA SER A 310 -19.21 -4.63 -23.57
C SER A 310 -19.87 -4.98 -22.24
N HIS A 311 -20.64 -4.05 -21.66
CA HIS A 311 -21.44 -4.27 -20.46
C HIS A 311 -22.90 -4.55 -20.85
N ILE A 312 -23.42 -5.69 -20.44
CA ILE A 312 -24.77 -6.13 -20.80
C ILE A 312 -25.50 -6.56 -19.53
N SER A 313 -26.50 -5.77 -19.14
CA SER A 313 -27.27 -6.02 -17.91
C SER A 313 -28.27 -7.16 -18.05
N GLN A 314 -28.77 -7.40 -19.26
CA GLN A 314 -29.73 -8.46 -19.58
C GLN A 314 -29.30 -9.14 -20.88
N PRO A 315 -28.43 -10.14 -20.80
CA PRO A 315 -27.98 -10.88 -21.99
C PRO A 315 -29.14 -11.65 -22.62
N ASP A 316 -29.19 -11.64 -23.95
CA ASP A 316 -30.13 -12.45 -24.69
C ASP A 316 -29.64 -13.88 -24.88
N ARG A 317 -30.53 -14.75 -25.38
CA ARG A 317 -30.21 -16.17 -25.58
C ARG A 317 -29.09 -16.37 -26.58
N HIS A 318 -29.06 -15.59 -27.66
CA HIS A 318 -28.05 -15.72 -28.70
C HIS A 318 -26.63 -15.41 -28.17
N LEU A 319 -26.51 -14.39 -27.36
CA LEU A 319 -25.23 -14.04 -26.71
C LEU A 319 -24.76 -15.17 -25.77
N TRP A 320 -25.70 -15.76 -25.01
CA TRP A 320 -25.36 -16.91 -24.16
C TRP A 320 -24.86 -18.09 -24.97
N GLU A 321 -25.50 -18.40 -26.08
CA GLU A 321 -25.07 -19.48 -27.03
C GLU A 321 -23.65 -19.16 -27.55
N GLU A 322 -23.36 -17.92 -27.96
CA GLU A 322 -22.02 -17.46 -28.37
C GLU A 322 -20.97 -17.72 -27.28
N LEU A 323 -21.25 -17.36 -26.05
CA LEU A 323 -20.29 -17.45 -24.93
C LEU A 323 -20.06 -18.93 -24.51
N THR A 324 -21.05 -19.82 -24.64
CA THR A 324 -20.87 -21.23 -24.33
C THR A 324 -20.00 -21.95 -25.35
N GLU A 325 -19.85 -21.42 -26.56
CA GLU A 325 -18.97 -21.97 -27.61
C GLU A 325 -17.50 -21.52 -27.43
N VAL A 326 -17.22 -20.53 -26.55
CA VAL A 326 -15.86 -20.05 -26.32
C VAL A 326 -15.04 -21.11 -25.59
N PRO A 327 -13.93 -21.63 -26.18
CA PRO A 327 -13.07 -22.56 -25.47
C PRO A 327 -12.35 -21.88 -24.29
N LEU A 328 -12.68 -22.26 -23.06
CA LEU A 328 -12.19 -21.64 -21.85
C LEU A 328 -10.88 -22.27 -21.35
N GLN A 329 -10.06 -21.43 -20.72
CA GLN A 329 -8.81 -21.87 -20.08
C GLN A 329 -9.14 -22.67 -18.80
N GLY A 330 -8.55 -23.86 -18.67
CA GLY A 330 -8.71 -24.70 -17.47
C GLY A 330 -10.08 -25.39 -17.32
N ARG A 331 -10.98 -25.30 -18.33
CA ARG A 331 -12.29 -25.98 -18.32
C ARG A 331 -12.52 -26.75 -19.58
N GLU A 332 -13.17 -27.93 -19.46
CA GLU A 332 -13.59 -28.76 -20.59
C GLU A 332 -15.07 -28.59 -20.94
N GLN A 333 -15.87 -28.13 -19.96
CA GLN A 333 -17.31 -27.92 -20.13
C GLN A 333 -17.64 -26.45 -20.15
N PRO A 334 -18.68 -26.01 -20.89
CA PRO A 334 -19.15 -24.63 -20.85
C PRO A 334 -19.56 -24.24 -19.45
N PRO A 335 -19.42 -22.95 -19.08
CA PRO A 335 -19.81 -22.46 -17.74
C PRO A 335 -21.32 -22.52 -17.59
N GLU A 336 -21.79 -22.93 -16.43
CA GLU A 336 -23.17 -22.74 -16.01
C GLU A 336 -23.38 -21.29 -15.60
N ILE A 337 -24.11 -20.52 -16.40
CA ILE A 337 -24.31 -19.10 -16.17
C ILE A 337 -25.78 -18.87 -15.80
N ASP A 338 -26.02 -18.16 -14.71
CA ASP A 338 -27.36 -17.80 -14.28
C ASP A 338 -27.94 -16.68 -15.19
N PRO A 339 -29.14 -16.84 -15.78
CA PRO A 339 -29.74 -15.82 -16.63
C PRO A 339 -29.97 -14.47 -15.94
N ARG A 340 -29.90 -14.43 -14.61
CA ARG A 340 -30.02 -13.18 -13.82
C ARG A 340 -28.73 -12.37 -13.77
N ASP A 341 -27.61 -12.95 -14.23
CA ASP A 341 -26.32 -12.26 -14.18
C ASP A 341 -26.15 -11.33 -15.37
N GLY A 342 -25.64 -10.15 -15.11
CA GLY A 342 -25.11 -9.26 -16.13
C GLY A 342 -23.74 -9.75 -16.61
N LEU A 343 -23.32 -9.27 -17.76
CA LEU A 343 -22.05 -9.62 -18.39
C LEU A 343 -21.16 -8.40 -18.57
N CYS A 344 -19.87 -8.58 -18.36
CA CYS A 344 -18.83 -7.74 -18.95
C CYS A 344 -17.98 -8.63 -19.86
N ILE A 345 -17.92 -8.33 -21.14
CA ILE A 345 -17.25 -9.11 -22.16
C ILE A 345 -16.09 -8.31 -22.73
N LEU A 346 -14.93 -8.94 -22.84
CA LEU A 346 -13.78 -8.40 -23.54
C LEU A 346 -13.62 -9.12 -24.88
N ARG A 347 -13.67 -8.35 -25.98
CA ARG A 347 -13.46 -8.83 -27.34
C ARG A 347 -12.22 -8.21 -27.96
N ASP A 348 -11.57 -8.99 -28.81
CA ASP A 348 -10.63 -8.44 -29.79
C ASP A 348 -11.47 -7.82 -30.92
N ALA A 349 -11.35 -6.51 -31.12
CA ALA A 349 -12.08 -5.74 -32.13
C ALA A 349 -11.34 -5.70 -33.48
N GLY A 350 -10.29 -6.50 -33.68
CA GLY A 350 -9.53 -6.58 -34.90
C GLY A 350 -10.32 -7.13 -36.10
N SER A 351 -9.63 -7.48 -37.17
CA SER A 351 -10.24 -7.93 -38.44
C SER A 351 -11.12 -9.20 -38.34
N ARG A 352 -11.01 -9.95 -37.24
CA ARG A 352 -11.87 -11.06 -36.87
C ARG A 352 -12.20 -10.99 -35.39
N PRO A 353 -13.29 -10.29 -35.00
CA PRO A 353 -13.66 -10.16 -33.61
C PRO A 353 -13.88 -11.51 -32.95
N TRP A 354 -13.27 -11.73 -31.79
CA TRP A 354 -13.46 -12.94 -31.00
C TRP A 354 -13.41 -12.61 -29.50
N VAL A 355 -14.11 -13.42 -28.70
CA VAL A 355 -14.17 -13.22 -27.25
C VAL A 355 -12.86 -13.66 -26.61
N LEU A 356 -12.18 -12.75 -25.93
CA LEU A 356 -10.97 -13.01 -25.16
C LEU A 356 -11.29 -13.52 -23.77
N GLY A 357 -12.42 -13.06 -23.21
CA GLY A 357 -12.91 -13.47 -21.92
C GLY A 357 -14.16 -12.69 -21.53
N PHE A 358 -14.79 -13.13 -20.46
CA PHE A 358 -15.95 -12.45 -19.89
C PHE A 358 -16.06 -12.73 -18.39
N LEU A 359 -16.77 -11.85 -17.70
CA LEU A 359 -17.15 -12.04 -16.31
C LEU A 359 -18.67 -11.89 -16.14
N THR A 360 -19.18 -12.55 -15.12
CA THR A 360 -20.60 -12.48 -14.74
C THR A 360 -20.77 -11.74 -13.43
N LEU A 361 -21.75 -10.83 -13.38
CA LEU A 361 -22.00 -9.95 -12.25
C LEU A 361 -23.46 -10.05 -11.85
N ARG A 362 -23.71 -10.23 -10.56
CA ARG A 362 -25.06 -10.20 -9.98
C ARG A 362 -25.22 -9.05 -9.04
N THR A 363 -26.20 -8.17 -9.31
CA THR A 363 -26.57 -7.12 -8.39
C THR A 363 -27.60 -7.65 -7.42
N VAL A 364 -27.27 -7.65 -6.12
CA VAL A 364 -28.14 -8.11 -5.05
C VAL A 364 -28.44 -6.98 -4.07
N ASN A 365 -29.66 -7.01 -3.51
CA ASN A 365 -30.01 -6.21 -2.34
C ASN A 365 -29.71 -6.99 -1.05
N SER A 366 -29.87 -6.34 0.09
CA SER A 366 -29.60 -6.95 1.41
C SER A 366 -30.39 -8.23 1.68
N GLY A 367 -31.56 -8.42 1.08
CA GLY A 367 -32.36 -9.64 1.23
C GLY A 367 -31.84 -10.82 0.38
N GLY A 368 -31.39 -10.54 -0.83
CA GLY A 368 -30.83 -11.55 -1.74
C GLY A 368 -29.38 -11.95 -1.44
N LEU A 369 -28.72 -11.24 -0.55
CA LEU A 369 -27.30 -11.46 -0.25
C LEU A 369 -27.04 -12.84 0.38
N TYR A 370 -27.92 -13.29 1.28
CA TYR A 370 -27.82 -14.58 1.97
C TYR A 370 -27.95 -15.76 1.01
N GLU A 371 -28.91 -15.67 0.08
CA GLU A 371 -29.10 -16.68 -0.97
C GLU A 371 -27.90 -16.72 -1.92
N ALA A 372 -27.41 -15.55 -2.30
CA ALA A 372 -26.36 -15.43 -3.30
C ALA A 372 -24.96 -15.86 -2.78
N LEU A 373 -24.66 -15.63 -1.52
CA LEU A 373 -23.37 -16.01 -0.93
C LEU A 373 -23.37 -17.45 -0.37
N GLY A 374 -24.55 -17.98 0.04
CA GLY A 374 -24.64 -19.30 0.66
C GLY A 374 -23.93 -19.44 2.01
N ASP A 375 -23.38 -18.35 2.53
CA ASP A 375 -22.66 -18.22 3.80
C ASP A 375 -23.26 -17.11 4.63
N THR A 376 -23.82 -17.48 5.79
CA THR A 376 -24.53 -16.54 6.66
C THR A 376 -23.59 -15.56 7.34
N GLU A 377 -22.39 -15.98 7.76
CA GLU A 377 -21.44 -15.13 8.45
C GLU A 377 -20.86 -14.07 7.48
N LEU A 378 -20.52 -14.49 6.27
CA LEU A 378 -20.05 -13.59 5.23
C LEU A 378 -21.15 -12.60 4.81
N ALA A 379 -22.39 -13.07 4.66
CA ALA A 379 -23.54 -12.21 4.34
C ALA A 379 -23.81 -11.17 5.43
N ASP A 380 -23.74 -11.55 6.69
CA ASP A 380 -23.86 -10.64 7.84
C ASP A 380 -22.72 -9.61 7.86
N TYR A 381 -21.48 -10.05 7.59
CA TYR A 381 -20.35 -9.16 7.50
C TYR A 381 -20.53 -8.12 6.40
N VAL A 382 -20.85 -8.55 5.19
CA VAL A 382 -21.07 -7.64 4.04
C VAL A 382 -22.21 -6.68 4.34
N ARG A 383 -23.33 -7.16 4.89
CA ARG A 383 -24.49 -6.33 5.25
C ARG A 383 -24.17 -5.25 6.28
N LYS A 384 -23.27 -5.54 7.23
CA LYS A 384 -22.85 -4.55 8.24
C LYS A 384 -21.95 -3.47 7.69
N HIS A 385 -21.19 -3.76 6.61
CA HIS A 385 -20.16 -2.87 6.08
C HIS A 385 -20.54 -2.21 4.75
N THR A 386 -21.72 -2.54 4.18
CA THR A 386 -22.19 -1.98 2.92
C THR A 386 -23.59 -1.39 3.07
N ALA A 387 -23.84 -0.28 2.38
CA ALA A 387 -25.15 0.33 2.27
C ALA A 387 -25.62 0.26 0.79
N GLY A 388 -26.86 -0.24 0.59
CA GLY A 388 -27.48 -0.26 -0.73
C GLY A 388 -27.34 -1.60 -1.46
N ARG A 389 -27.02 -1.53 -2.76
CA ARG A 389 -26.87 -2.72 -3.63
C ARG A 389 -25.42 -3.19 -3.63
N VAL A 390 -25.25 -4.50 -3.59
CA VAL A 390 -23.96 -5.17 -3.68
C VAL A 390 -23.84 -5.83 -5.03
N GLN A 391 -22.73 -5.63 -5.71
CA GLN A 391 -22.41 -6.31 -6.96
C GLN A 391 -21.50 -7.50 -6.67
N LEU A 392 -21.97 -8.70 -6.98
CA LEU A 392 -21.22 -9.94 -6.78
C LEU A 392 -20.61 -10.39 -8.10
N LEU A 393 -19.31 -10.67 -8.08
CA LEU A 393 -18.67 -11.39 -9.17
C LEU A 393 -19.03 -12.89 -9.05
N THR A 394 -19.82 -13.40 -9.98
CA THR A 394 -20.29 -14.79 -9.97
C THR A 394 -19.44 -15.71 -10.83
N GLY A 395 -18.71 -15.16 -11.78
CA GLY A 395 -17.78 -15.94 -12.61
C GLY A 395 -16.78 -15.06 -13.37
N LEU A 396 -15.58 -15.61 -13.59
CA LEU A 396 -14.53 -15.02 -14.42
C LEU A 396 -14.00 -16.09 -15.36
N TYR A 397 -14.04 -15.80 -16.66
CA TYR A 397 -13.75 -16.76 -17.72
C TYR A 397 -12.82 -16.17 -18.76
N THR A 398 -11.72 -16.86 -19.06
CA THR A 398 -10.75 -16.46 -20.08
C THR A 398 -10.69 -17.50 -21.19
N ALA A 399 -10.63 -17.05 -22.43
CA ALA A 399 -10.56 -17.94 -23.59
C ALA A 399 -9.18 -18.61 -23.68
N ARG A 400 -9.14 -19.86 -24.22
CA ARG A 400 -7.87 -20.53 -24.51
C ARG A 400 -7.11 -19.76 -25.61
N GLY A 401 -5.81 -19.57 -25.39
CA GLY A 401 -4.96 -18.87 -26.35
C GLY A 401 -5.01 -17.35 -26.25
N SER A 402 -5.83 -16.80 -25.33
CA SER A 402 -5.83 -15.36 -25.03
C SER A 402 -4.64 -14.91 -24.18
N SER A 403 -3.80 -15.83 -23.71
CA SER A 403 -2.56 -15.55 -22.98
C SER A 403 -1.46 -14.99 -23.91
N GLY A 404 -1.69 -13.79 -24.37
CA GLY A 404 -0.69 -13.00 -25.07
C GLY A 404 0.16 -12.17 -24.11
N SER A 405 0.40 -10.93 -24.49
CA SER A 405 1.18 -9.97 -23.71
C SER A 405 0.40 -9.33 -22.52
N TYR A 406 -0.82 -9.74 -22.23
CA TYR A 406 -1.70 -9.19 -21.19
C TYR A 406 -2.53 -10.25 -20.48
N ASP A 407 -2.86 -10.00 -19.22
CA ASP A 407 -3.76 -10.85 -18.43
C ASP A 407 -5.22 -10.41 -18.64
N VAL A 408 -5.96 -11.21 -19.40
CA VAL A 408 -7.37 -10.97 -19.70
C VAL A 408 -8.23 -10.97 -18.44
N GLY A 409 -7.93 -11.84 -17.48
CA GLY A 409 -8.65 -11.88 -16.20
C GLY A 409 -8.47 -10.59 -15.42
N GLN A 410 -7.25 -10.08 -15.34
CA GLN A 410 -6.96 -8.81 -14.68
C GLN A 410 -7.65 -7.62 -15.37
N LEU A 411 -7.68 -7.60 -16.70
CA LEU A 411 -8.37 -6.55 -17.45
C LEU A 411 -9.87 -6.53 -17.14
N LEU A 412 -10.51 -7.70 -17.18
CA LEU A 412 -11.94 -7.86 -16.87
C LEU A 412 -12.25 -7.44 -15.42
N MET A 413 -11.43 -7.85 -14.46
CA MET A 413 -11.58 -7.46 -13.06
C MET A 413 -11.44 -5.96 -12.87
N THR A 414 -10.49 -5.33 -13.57
CA THR A 414 -10.27 -3.87 -13.49
C THR A 414 -11.46 -3.09 -14.07
N GLU A 415 -12.09 -3.61 -15.11
CA GLU A 415 -13.26 -2.98 -15.73
C GLU A 415 -14.52 -3.14 -14.89
N ALA A 416 -14.62 -4.21 -14.08
CA ALA A 416 -15.76 -4.50 -13.22
C ALA A 416 -15.76 -3.69 -11.91
N LEU A 417 -14.61 -3.20 -11.47
CA LEU A 417 -14.42 -2.40 -10.25
C LEU A 417 -14.58 -0.92 -10.53
#